data_e059a25d6099d8644e07549d06a2b46b
#
_entry.id   e059a25d6099d8644e07549d06a2b46b
#
_cell.length_a   1.000
_cell.length_b   1.000
_cell.length_c   1.000
_cell.angle_alpha   90.00
_cell.angle_beta   90.00
_cell.angle_gamma   90.00
#
_symmetry.space_group_name_H-M   'P 1'
#
loop_
_entity.id
_entity.type
_entity.pdbx_description
1 polymer ?
#
loop_
_entity_poly.entity_id
_entity_poly.type
_entity_poly.pdbx_seq_one_letter_code
_entity_poly.pdbx_strand_id
1 'polypeptide(L)'
;NKRNMKKSTKLMVALLVIVAALAVTYRLMNRVPSADLEANAQMQQIITDAGCLRCHTSNPDLPFYANMPVAGKIVMEDVSKAYRAFDMTRMAADLKAGNPVDQVALAKVEKVILDGKMPQPKYYLVHWGASISDTKKELVLNWVKNHRMRLMGDANVAPEFINEPIRPIADSISVDV
;
A
#
# COMPACT_ATOMS: atom_id res chain seq x y z
N ASN A 1 -9.85 -8.10 -50.38
CA ASN A 1 -10.66 -7.95 -49.15
C ASN A 1 -10.31 -8.98 -48.05
N LYS A 2 -10.26 -10.30 -48.34
CA LYS A 2 -9.92 -11.37 -47.36
C LYS A 2 -8.54 -11.23 -46.71
N ARG A 3 -7.53 -10.67 -47.39
CA ARG A 3 -6.15 -10.52 -46.88
C ARG A 3 -6.03 -9.39 -45.86
N ASN A 4 -6.80 -8.31 -46.02
CA ASN A 4 -6.87 -7.20 -45.07
C ASN A 4 -7.64 -7.60 -43.81
N MET A 5 -8.70 -8.37 -43.96
CA MET A 5 -9.50 -8.93 -42.86
C MET A 5 -8.63 -9.83 -41.96
N LYS A 6 -7.80 -10.72 -42.52
CA LYS A 6 -6.86 -11.58 -41.76
C LYS A 6 -5.79 -10.77 -41.00
N LYS A 7 -5.30 -9.63 -41.58
CA LYS A 7 -4.35 -8.75 -40.90
C LYS A 7 -5.01 -8.03 -39.73
N SER A 8 -6.22 -7.50 -39.89
CA SER A 8 -7.00 -6.83 -38.85
C SER A 8 -7.29 -7.78 -37.67
N THR A 9 -7.71 -9.03 -37.97
CA THR A 9 -7.94 -10.04 -36.91
C THR A 9 -6.68 -10.37 -36.12
N LYS A 10 -5.53 -10.53 -36.79
CA LYS A 10 -4.26 -10.78 -36.11
C LYS A 10 -3.85 -9.61 -35.23
N LEU A 11 -4.04 -8.37 -35.68
CA LEU A 11 -3.75 -7.16 -34.89
C LEU A 11 -4.65 -7.08 -33.65
N MET A 12 -5.94 -7.37 -33.82
CA MET A 12 -6.90 -7.39 -32.71
C MET A 12 -6.57 -8.46 -31.66
N VAL A 13 -6.21 -9.67 -32.11
CA VAL A 13 -5.76 -10.74 -31.18
C VAL A 13 -4.48 -10.33 -30.45
N ALA A 14 -3.51 -9.76 -31.15
CA ALA A 14 -2.28 -9.28 -30.52
C ALA A 14 -2.56 -8.19 -29.48
N LEU A 15 -3.45 -7.25 -29.78
CA LEU A 15 -3.88 -6.22 -28.83
C LEU A 15 -4.56 -6.83 -27.59
N LEU A 16 -5.46 -7.79 -27.77
CA LEU A 16 -6.11 -8.49 -26.65
C LEU A 16 -5.11 -9.23 -25.77
N VAL A 17 -4.11 -9.90 -26.36
CA VAL A 17 -3.05 -10.57 -25.60
C VAL A 17 -2.22 -9.55 -24.80
N ILE A 18 -1.87 -8.41 -25.38
CA ILE A 18 -1.14 -7.36 -24.67
C ILE A 18 -1.97 -6.82 -23.51
N VAL A 19 -3.24 -6.50 -23.72
CA VAL A 19 -4.13 -6.01 -22.66
C VAL A 19 -4.27 -7.05 -21.54
N ALA A 20 -4.45 -8.32 -21.89
CA ALA A 20 -4.53 -9.40 -20.92
C ALA A 20 -3.23 -9.53 -20.12
N ALA A 21 -2.06 -9.46 -20.78
CA ALA A 21 -0.77 -9.50 -20.11
C ALA A 21 -0.57 -8.33 -19.14
N LEU A 22 -0.93 -7.11 -19.57
CA LEU A 22 -0.89 -5.92 -18.71
C LEU A 22 -1.82 -6.05 -17.51
N ALA A 23 -3.05 -6.55 -17.70
CA ALA A 23 -4.00 -6.76 -16.63
C ALA A 23 -3.50 -7.80 -15.59
N VAL A 24 -2.92 -8.90 -16.07
CA VAL A 24 -2.31 -9.92 -15.20
C VAL A 24 -1.13 -9.32 -14.44
N THR A 25 -0.22 -8.62 -15.11
CA THR A 25 0.92 -7.96 -14.47
C THR A 25 0.46 -6.97 -13.41
N TYR A 26 -0.53 -6.13 -13.71
CA TYR A 26 -1.10 -5.19 -12.74
C TYR A 26 -1.66 -5.89 -11.51
N ARG A 27 -2.42 -6.98 -11.69
CA ARG A 27 -2.96 -7.78 -10.58
C ARG A 27 -1.87 -8.42 -9.73
N LEU A 28 -0.82 -8.94 -10.36
CA LEU A 28 0.31 -9.55 -9.66
C LEU A 28 1.08 -8.52 -8.82
N MET A 29 1.26 -7.31 -9.33
CA MET A 29 1.96 -6.22 -8.63
C MET A 29 1.13 -5.63 -7.48
N ASN A 30 -0.20 -5.68 -7.55
CA ASN A 30 -1.11 -5.09 -6.55
C ASN A 30 -1.77 -6.14 -5.65
N ARG A 31 -1.15 -7.28 -5.44
CA ARG A 31 -1.67 -8.33 -4.56
C ARG A 31 -1.93 -7.80 -3.15
N VAL A 32 -2.99 -8.30 -2.55
CA VAL A 32 -3.25 -8.12 -1.12
C VAL A 32 -2.29 -9.04 -0.36
N PRO A 33 -1.74 -8.62 0.78
CA PRO A 33 -0.95 -9.49 1.65
C PRO A 33 -1.70 -10.79 2.00
N SER A 34 -0.94 -11.89 2.15
CA SER A 34 -1.55 -13.16 2.54
C SER A 34 -2.20 -13.06 3.91
N ALA A 35 -3.36 -13.73 4.06
CA ALA A 35 -4.06 -13.82 5.34
C ALA A 35 -3.28 -14.64 6.40
N ASP A 36 -2.30 -15.44 5.98
CA ASP A 36 -1.45 -16.23 6.88
C ASP A 36 -0.33 -15.41 7.53
N LEU A 37 -0.11 -14.16 7.05
CA LEU A 37 0.89 -13.27 7.62
C LEU A 37 0.35 -12.60 8.89
N GLU A 38 1.24 -12.41 9.88
CA GLU A 38 0.94 -11.58 11.03
C GLU A 38 0.56 -10.15 10.63
N ALA A 39 -0.27 -9.50 11.45
CA ALA A 39 -0.82 -8.17 11.16
C ALA A 39 0.29 -7.12 10.89
N ASN A 40 1.38 -7.15 11.65
CA ASN A 40 2.51 -6.25 11.43
C ASN A 40 3.23 -6.53 10.10
N ALA A 41 3.37 -7.80 9.72
CA ALA A 41 3.96 -8.19 8.45
C ALA A 41 3.07 -7.78 7.27
N GLN A 42 1.74 -7.93 7.38
CA GLN A 42 0.79 -7.45 6.39
C GLN A 42 0.90 -5.92 6.22
N MET A 43 0.93 -5.18 7.34
CA MET A 43 1.09 -3.73 7.30
C MET A 43 2.43 -3.33 6.69
N GLN A 44 3.53 -3.97 7.08
CA GLN A 44 4.86 -3.72 6.51
C GLN A 44 4.88 -3.96 5.00
N GLN A 45 4.24 -5.03 4.52
CA GLN A 45 4.11 -5.30 3.08
C GLN A 45 3.32 -4.18 2.39
N ILE A 46 2.18 -3.74 2.95
CA ILE A 46 1.36 -2.69 2.35
C ILE A 46 2.14 -1.37 2.22
N ILE A 47 2.83 -0.92 3.28
CA ILE A 47 3.59 0.34 3.23
C ILE A 47 4.80 0.27 2.30
N THR A 48 5.40 -0.93 2.15
CA THR A 48 6.51 -1.17 1.24
C THR A 48 6.03 -1.17 -0.21
N ASP A 49 4.99 -1.93 -0.53
CA ASP A 49 4.42 -2.04 -1.87
C ASP A 49 3.86 -0.68 -2.36
N ALA A 50 3.18 0.05 -1.46
CA ALA A 50 2.67 1.39 -1.75
C ALA A 50 3.79 2.45 -1.87
N GLY A 51 5.03 2.11 -1.52
CA GLY A 51 6.19 2.99 -1.62
C GLY A 51 6.20 4.13 -0.60
N CYS A 52 5.48 4.02 0.52
CA CYS A 52 5.41 5.07 1.54
C CYS A 52 6.81 5.46 2.05
N LEU A 53 7.65 4.47 2.33
CA LEU A 53 8.98 4.67 2.88
C LEU A 53 9.96 5.32 1.89
N ARG A 54 9.66 5.34 0.59
CA ARG A 54 10.48 6.03 -0.42
C ARG A 54 10.47 7.54 -0.30
N CYS A 55 9.46 8.10 0.39
CA CYS A 55 9.35 9.54 0.60
C CYS A 55 9.28 9.93 2.07
N HIS A 56 8.82 9.04 2.94
CA HIS A 56 8.51 9.33 4.34
C HIS A 56 9.58 8.85 5.32
N THR A 57 10.84 8.74 4.90
CA THR A 57 11.95 8.34 5.78
C THR A 57 13.13 9.29 5.68
N SER A 58 13.99 9.27 6.70
CA SER A 58 15.23 10.07 6.74
C SER A 58 16.29 9.63 5.72
N ASN A 59 16.22 8.36 5.29
CA ASN A 59 17.12 7.81 4.28
C ASN A 59 16.29 7.05 3.22
N PRO A 60 15.67 7.77 2.27
CA PRO A 60 14.81 7.19 1.26
C PRO A 60 15.62 6.41 0.21
N ASP A 61 15.14 5.20 -0.14
CA ASP A 61 15.64 4.46 -1.30
C ASP A 61 15.02 5.03 -2.58
N LEU A 62 15.75 5.94 -3.22
CA LEU A 62 15.26 6.69 -4.37
C LEU A 62 15.52 5.94 -5.69
N PRO A 63 14.57 6.00 -6.63
CA PRO A 63 14.76 5.41 -7.96
C PRO A 63 15.83 6.14 -8.78
N PHE A 64 16.39 5.46 -9.77
CA PHE A 64 17.48 5.98 -10.61
C PHE A 64 17.16 7.34 -11.25
N TYR A 65 15.90 7.61 -11.61
CA TYR A 65 15.51 8.88 -12.22
C TYR A 65 15.52 10.06 -11.24
N ALA A 66 15.64 9.82 -9.94
CA ALA A 66 15.90 10.88 -8.95
C ALA A 66 17.27 11.58 -9.15
N ASN A 67 18.17 10.95 -9.91
CA ASN A 67 19.46 11.55 -10.28
C ASN A 67 19.39 12.36 -11.60
N MET A 68 18.25 12.40 -12.27
CA MET A 68 18.06 13.17 -13.50
C MET A 68 17.80 14.66 -13.18
N PRO A 69 18.30 15.61 -14.00
CA PRO A 69 18.22 17.04 -13.65
C PRO A 69 16.82 17.59 -13.39
N VAL A 70 15.82 17.18 -14.19
CA VAL A 70 14.42 17.65 -14.05
C VAL A 70 13.63 16.75 -13.12
N ALA A 71 13.66 15.43 -13.35
CA ALA A 71 12.92 14.47 -12.54
C ALA A 71 13.41 14.44 -11.10
N GLY A 72 14.73 14.53 -10.89
CA GLY A 72 15.32 14.57 -9.56
C GLY A 72 14.85 15.75 -8.73
N LYS A 73 14.75 16.94 -9.32
CA LYS A 73 14.24 18.11 -8.61
C LYS A 73 12.81 17.89 -8.12
N ILE A 74 11.93 17.33 -8.96
CA ILE A 74 10.54 17.05 -8.60
C ILE A 74 10.48 15.98 -7.48
N VAL A 75 11.26 14.90 -7.63
CA VAL A 75 11.30 13.82 -6.64
C VAL A 75 11.80 14.34 -5.29
N MET A 76 12.91 15.09 -5.27
CA MET A 76 13.48 15.62 -4.01
C MET A 76 12.56 16.63 -3.33
N GLU A 77 11.82 17.43 -4.08
CA GLU A 77 10.80 18.34 -3.53
C GLU A 77 9.65 17.54 -2.87
N ASP A 78 9.16 16.49 -3.52
CA ASP A 78 8.12 15.62 -2.97
C ASP A 78 8.60 14.87 -1.72
N VAL A 79 9.80 14.31 -1.74
CA VAL A 79 10.44 13.66 -0.58
C VAL A 79 10.57 14.63 0.59
N SER A 80 11.05 15.83 0.34
CA SER A 80 11.21 16.85 1.39
C SER A 80 9.87 17.26 2.01
N LYS A 81 8.83 17.40 1.20
CA LYS A 81 7.46 17.69 1.69
C LYS A 81 6.88 16.52 2.47
N ALA A 82 7.03 15.32 1.95
CA ALA A 82 6.51 14.09 2.57
C ALA A 82 7.17 13.83 3.93
N TYR A 83 8.50 13.89 3.98
CA TYR A 83 9.27 13.68 5.20
C TYR A 83 8.91 14.70 6.29
N ARG A 84 8.80 15.99 5.94
CA ARG A 84 8.37 17.03 6.90
C ARG A 84 6.93 16.86 7.38
N ALA A 85 6.04 16.36 6.53
CA ALA A 85 4.64 16.13 6.91
C ALA A 85 4.50 14.92 7.84
N PHE A 86 5.24 13.86 7.56
CA PHE A 86 5.22 12.63 8.35
C PHE A 86 6.51 11.82 8.14
N ASP A 87 7.41 11.85 9.11
CA ASP A 87 8.54 10.93 9.17
C ASP A 87 8.07 9.57 9.69
N MET A 88 8.13 8.55 8.83
CA MET A 88 7.77 7.16 9.14
C MET A 88 8.97 6.32 9.59
N THR A 89 10.17 6.88 9.72
CA THR A 89 11.39 6.13 10.04
C THR A 89 11.22 5.31 11.33
N ARG A 90 10.75 5.96 12.40
CA ARG A 90 10.50 5.29 13.68
C ARG A 90 9.37 4.28 13.58
N MET A 91 8.23 4.65 12.98
CA MET A 91 7.11 3.73 12.78
C MET A 91 7.53 2.47 12.04
N ALA A 92 8.32 2.60 10.98
CA ALA A 92 8.82 1.45 10.21
C ALA A 92 9.75 0.55 11.03
N ALA A 93 10.60 1.14 11.90
CA ALA A 93 11.46 0.40 12.80
C ALA A 93 10.66 -0.35 13.89
N ASP A 94 9.68 0.33 14.52
CA ASP A 94 8.81 -0.27 15.53
C ASP A 94 7.98 -1.41 14.95
N LEU A 95 7.42 -1.21 13.75
CA LEU A 95 6.65 -2.22 13.03
C LEU A 95 7.49 -3.48 12.75
N LYS A 96 8.74 -3.29 12.30
CA LYS A 96 9.67 -4.39 12.03
C LYS A 96 10.09 -5.14 13.31
N ALA A 97 10.24 -4.42 14.41
CA ALA A 97 10.62 -4.98 15.70
C ALA A 97 9.43 -5.58 16.49
N GLY A 98 8.19 -5.43 16.00
CA GLY A 98 6.98 -5.83 16.73
C GLY A 98 6.65 -4.90 17.91
N ASN A 99 7.26 -3.72 17.98
CA ASN A 99 6.99 -2.73 19.01
C ASN A 99 5.66 -2.01 18.78
N PRO A 100 5.05 -1.45 19.84
CA PRO A 100 3.90 -0.57 19.71
C PRO A 100 4.23 0.69 18.90
N VAL A 101 3.38 1.01 17.94
CA VAL A 101 3.46 2.25 17.16
C VAL A 101 2.75 3.38 17.91
N ASP A 102 3.35 4.57 17.95
CA ASP A 102 2.78 5.71 18.68
C ASP A 102 1.46 6.21 18.09
N GLN A 103 0.64 6.87 18.94
CA GLN A 103 -0.70 7.35 18.59
C GLN A 103 -0.72 8.38 17.46
N VAL A 104 0.31 9.23 17.37
CA VAL A 104 0.40 10.26 16.34
C VAL A 104 0.63 9.62 14.98
N ALA A 105 1.52 8.63 14.92
CA ALA A 105 1.77 7.87 13.70
C ALA A 105 0.51 7.12 13.25
N LEU A 106 -0.19 6.44 14.17
CA LEU A 106 -1.46 5.75 13.88
C LEU A 106 -2.53 6.73 13.34
N ALA A 107 -2.66 7.91 13.96
CA ALA A 107 -3.63 8.92 13.52
C ALA A 107 -3.31 9.47 12.12
N LYS A 108 -2.02 9.68 11.80
CA LYS A 108 -1.60 10.14 10.47
C LYS A 108 -1.85 9.08 9.40
N VAL A 109 -1.56 7.81 9.68
CA VAL A 109 -1.83 6.70 8.77
C VAL A 109 -3.33 6.59 8.51
N GLU A 110 -4.14 6.55 9.56
CA GLU A 110 -5.60 6.48 9.43
C GLU A 110 -6.15 7.61 8.56
N LYS A 111 -5.77 8.85 8.91
CA LYS A 111 -6.24 10.02 8.16
C LYS A 111 -5.89 9.96 6.67
N VAL A 112 -4.66 9.63 6.34
CA VAL A 112 -4.21 9.62 4.93
C VAL A 112 -4.89 8.52 4.12
N ILE A 113 -5.17 7.38 4.74
CA ILE A 113 -5.89 6.25 4.11
C ILE A 113 -7.37 6.61 3.90
N LEU A 114 -8.02 7.21 4.90
CA LEU A 114 -9.41 7.67 4.78
C LEU A 114 -9.57 8.78 3.74
N ASP A 115 -8.66 9.75 3.73
CA ASP A 115 -8.66 10.85 2.75
C ASP A 115 -8.34 10.38 1.31
N GLY A 116 -7.76 9.20 1.13
CA GLY A 116 -7.35 8.67 -0.18
C GLY A 116 -6.30 9.53 -0.89
N LYS A 117 -5.52 10.33 -0.14
CA LYS A 117 -4.55 11.28 -0.71
C LYS A 117 -3.19 10.68 -1.03
N MET A 118 -2.92 9.48 -0.50
CA MET A 118 -1.66 8.76 -0.71
C MET A 118 -1.92 7.31 -1.16
N PRO A 119 -1.10 6.80 -2.05
CA PRO A 119 -0.07 7.47 -2.84
C PRO A 119 -0.65 8.54 -3.79
N GLN A 120 0.13 9.59 -4.09
CA GLN A 120 -0.33 10.66 -4.98
C GLN A 120 -0.60 10.14 -6.42
N PRO A 121 -1.58 10.70 -7.16
CA PRO A 121 -1.92 10.22 -8.51
C PRO A 121 -0.72 10.18 -9.48
N LYS A 122 0.17 11.19 -9.43
CA LYS A 122 1.39 11.24 -10.25
C LYS A 122 2.36 10.10 -9.96
N TYR A 123 2.35 9.56 -8.75
CA TYR A 123 3.20 8.44 -8.34
C TYR A 123 2.82 7.15 -9.08
N TYR A 124 1.52 6.94 -9.33
CA TYR A 124 1.03 5.77 -10.09
C TYR A 124 1.49 5.73 -11.54
N LEU A 125 1.84 6.87 -12.14
CA LEU A 125 2.32 6.90 -13.53
C LEU A 125 3.59 6.07 -13.74
N VAL A 126 4.41 5.94 -12.69
CA VAL A 126 5.69 5.23 -12.73
C VAL A 126 5.74 4.04 -11.76
N HIS A 127 4.76 3.91 -10.84
CA HIS A 127 4.71 2.86 -9.82
C HIS A 127 3.34 2.15 -9.82
N TRP A 128 3.11 1.34 -10.83
CA TRP A 128 1.82 0.65 -11.03
C TRP A 128 1.45 -0.33 -9.89
N GLY A 129 2.43 -0.82 -9.13
CA GLY A 129 2.23 -1.69 -7.98
C GLY A 129 1.86 -0.97 -6.67
N ALA A 130 1.83 0.37 -6.67
CA ALA A 130 1.60 1.16 -5.46
C ALA A 130 0.12 1.32 -5.09
N SER A 131 -0.79 0.59 -5.72
CA SER A 131 -2.23 0.74 -5.47
C SER A 131 -2.62 0.27 -4.08
N ILE A 132 -3.40 1.10 -3.39
CA ILE A 132 -4.07 0.76 -2.13
C ILE A 132 -5.55 0.49 -2.45
N SER A 133 -5.87 -0.78 -2.70
CA SER A 133 -7.25 -1.24 -2.93
C SER A 133 -8.09 -1.08 -1.66
N ASP A 134 -9.41 -1.18 -1.79
CA ASP A 134 -10.32 -1.09 -0.64
C ASP A 134 -10.00 -2.17 0.40
N THR A 135 -9.68 -3.38 -0.01
CA THR A 135 -9.22 -4.44 0.90
C THR A 135 -7.93 -4.06 1.64
N LYS A 136 -6.94 -3.47 0.96
CA LYS A 136 -5.72 -2.97 1.64
C LYS A 136 -6.04 -1.84 2.60
N LYS A 137 -6.99 -0.94 2.28
CA LYS A 137 -7.45 0.12 3.20
C LYS A 137 -8.07 -0.48 4.46
N GLU A 138 -8.95 -1.46 4.31
CA GLU A 138 -9.57 -2.15 5.44
C GLU A 138 -8.52 -2.82 6.34
N LEU A 139 -7.54 -3.51 5.76
CA LEU A 139 -6.44 -4.10 6.52
C LEU A 139 -5.69 -3.04 7.34
N VAL A 140 -5.34 -1.91 6.73
CA VAL A 140 -4.64 -0.81 7.42
C VAL A 140 -5.50 -0.22 8.55
N LEU A 141 -6.78 0.05 8.30
CA LEU A 141 -7.68 0.63 9.30
C LEU A 141 -7.92 -0.32 10.47
N ASN A 142 -8.07 -1.60 10.21
CA ASN A 142 -8.20 -2.63 11.25
C ASN A 142 -6.90 -2.76 12.05
N TRP A 143 -5.75 -2.72 11.40
CA TRP A 143 -4.46 -2.71 12.07
C TRP A 143 -4.31 -1.48 12.99
N VAL A 144 -4.65 -0.29 12.52
CA VAL A 144 -4.65 0.94 13.33
C VAL A 144 -5.59 0.82 14.54
N LYS A 145 -6.80 0.33 14.33
CA LYS A 145 -7.79 0.12 15.40
C LYS A 145 -7.23 -0.80 16.48
N ASN A 146 -6.67 -1.94 16.09
CA ASN A 146 -6.12 -2.91 17.03
C ASN A 146 -4.94 -2.34 17.84
N HIS A 147 -4.04 -1.59 17.18
CA HIS A 147 -2.94 -0.91 17.87
C HIS A 147 -3.41 0.15 18.86
N ARG A 148 -4.44 0.93 18.52
CA ARG A 148 -5.02 1.90 19.45
C ARG A 148 -5.64 1.24 20.66
N MET A 149 -6.40 0.16 20.49
CA MET A 149 -6.97 -0.59 21.61
C MET A 149 -5.88 -1.06 22.59
N ARG A 150 -4.77 -1.57 22.05
CA ARG A 150 -3.61 -1.96 22.86
C ARG A 150 -3.02 -0.79 23.65
N LEU A 151 -2.83 0.37 23.02
CA LEU A 151 -2.22 1.54 23.64
C LEU A 151 -3.14 2.18 24.72
N MET A 152 -4.45 2.01 24.60
CA MET A 152 -5.43 2.50 25.57
C MET A 152 -5.50 1.62 26.83
N GLY A 153 -4.73 0.53 26.90
CA GLY A 153 -4.67 -0.30 28.09
C GLY A 153 -5.94 -1.11 28.34
N ASP A 154 -6.67 -1.45 27.29
CA ASP A 154 -7.78 -2.39 27.41
C ASP A 154 -7.18 -3.77 27.76
N ALA A 155 -7.08 -4.04 29.05
CA ALA A 155 -6.45 -5.24 29.63
C ALA A 155 -7.09 -6.57 29.15
N ASN A 156 -8.17 -6.48 28.40
CA ASN A 156 -8.89 -7.61 27.80
C ASN A 156 -8.45 -7.97 26.38
N VAL A 157 -7.58 -7.15 25.75
CA VAL A 157 -7.01 -7.49 24.45
C VAL A 157 -5.71 -8.24 24.66
N ALA A 158 -5.77 -9.57 24.59
CA ALA A 158 -4.59 -10.42 24.70
C ALA A 158 -3.52 -10.02 23.68
N PRO A 159 -2.22 -10.10 24.01
CA PRO A 159 -1.12 -9.80 23.08
C PRO A 159 -1.21 -10.56 21.76
N GLU A 160 -1.80 -11.74 21.76
CA GLU A 160 -2.05 -12.58 20.59
C GLU A 160 -2.95 -11.92 19.55
N PHE A 161 -3.90 -11.07 19.96
CA PHE A 161 -4.86 -10.43 19.05
C PHE A 161 -4.22 -9.47 18.05
N ILE A 162 -2.99 -9.03 18.29
CA ILE A 162 -2.29 -8.04 17.46
C ILE A 162 -1.54 -8.71 16.33
N ASN A 163 -1.18 -9.97 16.51
CA ASN A 163 -0.47 -10.77 15.53
C ASN A 163 -1.41 -11.68 14.72
N GLU A 164 -2.71 -11.69 15.02
CA GLU A 164 -3.65 -12.40 14.17
C GLU A 164 -3.78 -11.74 12.80
N PRO A 165 -3.87 -12.54 11.73
CA PRO A 165 -4.13 -12.02 10.39
C PRO A 165 -5.39 -11.17 10.37
N ILE A 166 -5.29 -9.93 9.90
CA ILE A 166 -6.46 -9.06 9.77
C ILE A 166 -7.29 -9.57 8.59
N ARG A 167 -8.50 -10.03 8.86
CA ARG A 167 -9.46 -10.46 7.84
C ARG A 167 -10.32 -9.28 7.40
N PRO A 168 -10.66 -9.14 6.11
CA PRO A 168 -11.63 -8.16 5.65
C PRO A 168 -12.97 -8.33 6.36
N ILE A 169 -13.61 -7.22 6.72
CA ILE A 169 -14.90 -7.20 7.46
C ILE A 169 -16.04 -7.85 6.67
N ALA A 170 -15.90 -7.94 5.34
CA ALA A 170 -16.92 -8.52 4.45
C ALA A 170 -17.28 -9.99 4.76
N ASP A 171 -16.37 -10.74 5.42
CA ASP A 171 -16.61 -12.15 5.74
C ASP A 171 -17.29 -12.36 7.10
N SER A 172 -17.55 -11.29 7.87
CA SER A 172 -18.07 -11.38 9.23
C SER A 172 -19.56 -10.97 9.38
N ILE A 173 -20.22 -10.56 8.31
CA ILE A 173 -21.64 -10.21 8.33
C ILE A 173 -22.44 -11.23 7.52
N SER A 174 -22.58 -12.45 8.05
CA SER A 174 -23.76 -13.26 7.78
C SER A 174 -24.87 -12.78 8.72
N VAL A 175 -25.65 -11.82 8.27
CA VAL A 175 -26.92 -11.52 8.95
C VAL A 175 -27.87 -12.65 8.59
N ASP A 176 -28.05 -13.58 9.49
CA ASP A 176 -29.16 -14.52 9.42
C ASP A 176 -30.46 -13.70 9.56
N VAL A 177 -31.21 -13.62 8.46
CA VAL A 177 -32.58 -13.08 8.41
C VAL A 177 -33.55 -14.23 8.53
#